data_e0d67269fab2481cb121801814243eb1
#
_entry.id   e0d67269fab2481cb121801814243eb1
#
_cell.length_a   1.000
_cell.length_b   1.000
_cell.length_c   1.000
_cell.angle_alpha   90.00
_cell.angle_beta   90.00
_cell.angle_gamma   90.00
#
_symmetry.space_group_name_H-M   'P 1'
#
loop_
_entity.id
_entity.type
_entity.pdbx_description
1 polymer ?
#
loop_
_entity_poly.entity_id
_entity_poly.type
_entity_poly.pdbx_seq_one_letter_code
_entity_poly.pdbx_strand_id
1 'polypeptide(L)'
;MLFQLAFLSCKKSEIEPLFPESANQRAANAVAGYKKQLTDAQYGWKGAYYPDGGKAGGYSFYLKFDVTGKLTMYSDIDEINYSSGGSYFGNGYDSAFETTYQVKALQKPTLIFDSYSYLHELVNPDYNGGTGQSADLELEFASATDDKITLVGNINKTEMTLTKITKIESDLLAKGGLSNIFNSTYDYVNTDKFLTLVFPTGEKTDVDLNIGTKVFSLLFINPKTGDVDVVSSPFITTTTGIQLKNPITLYGLTFQELIYDSITKSYYILVGGKRTNFVLSSKPGLPFYYALGSLFVGFNMSPAIPSQTAEYKALYARIRSNVITLSTAAPVRVISNVSFQYLTNTGDFVLIVDYTRTNPDGTFLFKGSSVLYYKPQLDAKGNITFGKSYQNATLANGQLSLGASGIVLAGIKPLTDIIEGNSFQWDYDPVETRIAVLKSNGTPSITIKGVLF
;
A
#
# COMPACT_ATOMS: atom_id res chain seq x y z
N MET A 1 40.20 -17.15 -85.45
CA MET A 1 38.98 -16.73 -84.73
C MET A 1 39.36 -16.44 -83.28
N LEU A 2 39.63 -15.16 -83.01
CA LEU A 2 40.08 -14.70 -81.66
C LEU A 2 38.84 -14.37 -80.84
N PHE A 3 38.65 -14.98 -79.70
CA PHE A 3 37.57 -14.69 -78.75
C PHE A 3 38.12 -13.67 -77.73
N GLN A 4 37.67 -12.43 -77.84
CA GLN A 4 37.94 -11.41 -76.82
C GLN A 4 36.95 -11.59 -75.68
N LEU A 5 37.45 -11.99 -74.49
CA LEU A 5 36.68 -11.94 -73.22
C LEU A 5 36.68 -10.51 -72.69
N ALA A 6 35.53 -9.87 -72.75
CA ALA A 6 35.29 -8.59 -72.08
C ALA A 6 35.03 -8.82 -70.59
N PHE A 7 35.97 -8.43 -69.70
CA PHE A 7 35.75 -8.38 -68.29
C PHE A 7 34.88 -7.13 -67.94
N LEU A 8 33.60 -7.35 -67.68
CA LEU A 8 32.73 -6.37 -67.10
C LEU A 8 33.11 -6.21 -65.60
N SER A 9 33.93 -5.21 -65.29
CA SER A 9 34.18 -4.81 -63.93
C SER A 9 32.92 -4.16 -63.35
N CYS A 10 32.25 -4.85 -62.44
CA CYS A 10 31.21 -4.25 -61.62
C CYS A 10 31.85 -3.13 -60.80
N LYS A 11 31.62 -1.86 -61.17
CA LYS A 11 31.87 -0.74 -60.27
C LYS A 11 30.98 -0.91 -59.03
N LYS A 12 31.60 -1.23 -57.89
CA LYS A 12 30.95 -1.16 -56.58
C LYS A 12 30.56 0.31 -56.39
N SER A 13 29.27 0.62 -56.47
CA SER A 13 28.76 1.93 -56.09
C SER A 13 29.08 2.12 -54.59
N GLU A 14 30.06 2.94 -54.26
CA GLU A 14 30.25 3.37 -52.89
C GLU A 14 29.02 4.21 -52.53
N ILE A 15 28.16 3.61 -51.71
CA ILE A 15 27.06 4.33 -51.07
C ILE A 15 27.72 5.30 -50.13
N GLU A 16 27.62 6.62 -50.41
CA GLU A 16 28.08 7.63 -49.48
C GLU A 16 27.42 7.38 -48.11
N PRO A 17 28.23 7.33 -47.04
CA PRO A 17 27.67 7.07 -45.71
C PRO A 17 26.71 8.20 -45.34
N LEU A 18 25.49 7.83 -44.94
CA LEU A 18 24.45 8.78 -44.52
C LEU A 18 24.88 9.69 -43.36
N PHE A 19 25.91 9.29 -42.63
CA PHE A 19 26.49 9.98 -41.49
C PHE A 19 28.00 10.12 -41.64
N PRO A 20 28.59 11.25 -41.22
CA PRO A 20 30.04 11.47 -41.29
C PRO A 20 30.87 10.53 -40.45
N GLU A 21 30.26 9.98 -39.33
CA GLU A 21 30.92 9.06 -38.41
C GLU A 21 30.42 7.61 -38.61
N SER A 22 31.29 6.63 -38.38
CA SER A 22 30.91 5.22 -38.38
C SER A 22 29.92 4.90 -37.23
N ALA A 23 29.14 3.84 -37.38
CA ALA A 23 28.20 3.40 -36.32
C ALA A 23 28.90 3.16 -34.98
N ASN A 24 30.10 2.57 -35.02
CA ASN A 24 30.89 2.32 -33.80
C ASN A 24 31.35 3.62 -33.15
N GLN A 25 31.77 4.63 -33.96
CA GLN A 25 32.17 5.92 -33.41
C GLN A 25 31.02 6.66 -32.77
N ARG A 26 29.83 6.67 -33.40
CA ARG A 26 28.63 7.27 -32.83
C ARG A 26 28.22 6.58 -31.52
N ALA A 27 28.30 5.26 -31.45
CA ALA A 27 28.01 4.48 -30.23
C ALA A 27 29.00 4.84 -29.10
N ALA A 28 30.30 4.89 -29.42
CA ALA A 28 31.33 5.26 -28.44
C ALA A 28 31.16 6.70 -27.92
N ASN A 29 30.85 7.65 -28.83
CA ASN A 29 30.59 9.05 -28.48
C ASN A 29 29.35 9.17 -27.58
N ALA A 30 28.28 8.42 -27.86
CA ALA A 30 27.07 8.40 -27.03
C ALA A 30 27.35 7.83 -25.61
N VAL A 31 28.07 6.71 -25.51
CA VAL A 31 28.49 6.13 -24.22
C VAL A 31 29.33 7.11 -23.42
N ALA A 32 30.32 7.75 -24.04
CA ALA A 32 31.16 8.75 -23.39
C ALA A 32 30.36 9.98 -22.94
N GLY A 33 29.40 10.44 -23.76
CA GLY A 33 28.50 11.54 -23.43
C GLY A 33 27.64 11.24 -22.19
N TYR A 34 26.97 10.08 -22.15
CA TYR A 34 26.16 9.70 -21.01
C TYR A 34 26.99 9.44 -19.75
N LYS A 35 28.16 8.83 -19.87
CA LYS A 35 29.07 8.66 -18.73
C LYS A 35 29.48 10.02 -18.16
N LYS A 36 29.86 10.95 -19.02
CA LYS A 36 30.18 12.31 -18.61
C LYS A 36 28.99 12.99 -17.92
N GLN A 37 27.80 12.90 -18.47
CA GLN A 37 26.60 13.50 -17.87
C GLN A 37 26.31 12.95 -16.47
N LEU A 38 26.41 11.63 -16.28
CA LEU A 38 26.23 10.99 -14.97
C LEU A 38 27.24 11.53 -13.94
N THR A 39 28.50 11.65 -14.34
CA THR A 39 29.60 12.04 -13.44
C THR A 39 29.70 13.56 -13.21
N ASP A 40 29.17 14.39 -14.10
CA ASP A 40 29.16 15.85 -13.96
C ASP A 40 28.16 16.34 -12.89
N ALA A 41 27.26 15.49 -12.41
CA ALA A 41 26.35 15.83 -11.33
C ALA A 41 27.11 15.88 -9.99
N GLN A 42 27.55 17.07 -9.60
CA GLN A 42 28.40 17.30 -8.41
C GLN A 42 27.87 16.65 -7.14
N TYR A 43 26.54 16.69 -6.95
CA TYR A 43 25.88 16.14 -5.76
C TYR A 43 25.20 14.78 -6.02
N GLY A 44 25.16 14.34 -7.28
CA GLY A 44 24.54 13.09 -7.71
C GLY A 44 23.11 13.27 -8.25
N TRP A 45 22.42 12.15 -8.34
CA TRP A 45 21.10 12.01 -8.94
C TRP A 45 20.12 11.34 -7.97
N LYS A 46 18.87 11.78 -7.98
CA LYS A 46 17.73 11.06 -7.37
C LYS A 46 17.04 10.25 -8.46
N GLY A 47 17.06 8.93 -8.34
CA GLY A 47 16.31 8.00 -9.17
C GLY A 47 14.95 7.70 -8.56
N ALA A 48 13.88 7.97 -9.31
CA ALA A 48 12.54 7.50 -9.00
C ALA A 48 12.24 6.27 -9.87
N TYR A 49 12.02 5.13 -9.24
CA TYR A 49 11.85 3.85 -9.92
C TYR A 49 10.57 3.16 -9.47
N TYR A 50 9.75 2.72 -10.42
CA TYR A 50 8.44 2.11 -10.15
C TYR A 50 8.30 0.76 -10.87
N PRO A 51 8.84 -0.32 -10.29
CA PRO A 51 8.71 -1.67 -10.87
C PRO A 51 7.25 -2.05 -11.09
N ASP A 52 6.97 -2.83 -12.14
CA ASP A 52 5.62 -3.24 -12.55
C ASP A 52 4.61 -2.07 -12.55
N GLY A 53 5.05 -0.91 -13.04
CA GLY A 53 4.21 0.28 -13.11
C GLY A 53 3.86 0.89 -11.75
N GLY A 54 4.49 0.43 -10.67
CA GLY A 54 4.25 0.88 -9.30
C GLY A 54 3.28 0.00 -8.52
N LYS A 55 2.90 -1.17 -9.01
CA LYS A 55 2.08 -2.13 -8.25
C LYS A 55 2.77 -2.60 -6.97
N ALA A 56 4.11 -2.69 -6.99
CA ALA A 56 4.95 -2.96 -5.84
C ALA A 56 5.42 -1.69 -5.10
N GLY A 57 4.75 -0.55 -5.33
CA GLY A 57 5.19 0.75 -4.83
C GLY A 57 6.28 1.40 -5.67
N GLY A 58 6.93 2.40 -5.10
CA GLY A 58 8.05 3.11 -5.70
C GLY A 58 9.30 3.05 -4.83
N TYR A 59 10.46 3.14 -5.46
CA TYR A 59 11.75 3.13 -4.78
C TYR A 59 12.58 4.32 -5.21
N SER A 60 13.18 5.00 -4.24
CA SER A 60 14.14 6.06 -4.49
C SER A 60 15.57 5.53 -4.42
N PHE A 61 16.39 5.97 -5.37
CA PHE A 61 17.82 5.71 -5.38
C PHE A 61 18.56 7.03 -5.49
N TYR A 62 19.44 7.32 -4.57
CA TYR A 62 20.34 8.45 -4.68
C TYR A 62 21.69 7.94 -5.12
N LEU A 63 22.13 8.38 -6.30
CA LEU A 63 23.23 7.79 -7.07
C LEU A 63 24.30 8.84 -7.32
N LYS A 64 25.52 8.64 -6.82
CA LYS A 64 26.66 9.49 -7.12
C LYS A 64 27.71 8.68 -7.89
N PHE A 65 27.78 8.95 -9.18
CA PHE A 65 28.67 8.29 -10.12
C PHE A 65 30.04 8.97 -10.14
N ASP A 66 31.09 8.16 -10.25
CA ASP A 66 32.45 8.64 -10.36
C ASP A 66 33.05 8.20 -11.72
N VAL A 67 34.11 8.89 -12.16
CA VAL A 67 34.73 8.64 -13.48
C VAL A 67 35.43 7.27 -13.54
N THR A 68 35.78 6.65 -12.42
CA THR A 68 36.47 5.35 -12.36
C THR A 68 35.50 4.17 -12.48
N GLY A 69 34.19 4.41 -12.44
CA GLY A 69 33.15 3.37 -12.45
C GLY A 69 32.66 2.99 -11.07
N LYS A 70 33.04 3.73 -10.03
CA LYS A 70 32.45 3.59 -8.69
C LYS A 70 31.11 4.33 -8.62
N LEU A 71 30.20 3.77 -7.82
CA LEU A 71 28.90 4.32 -7.53
C LEU A 71 28.67 4.30 -6.03
N THR A 72 28.43 5.47 -5.45
CA THR A 72 27.90 5.57 -4.08
C THR A 72 26.39 5.76 -4.16
N MET A 73 25.62 4.95 -3.45
CA MET A 73 24.16 5.01 -3.50
C MET A 73 23.52 4.89 -2.11
N TYR A 74 22.31 5.51 -2.01
CA TYR A 74 21.36 5.32 -0.91
C TYR A 74 20.03 4.89 -1.52
N SER A 75 19.18 4.25 -0.72
CA SER A 75 17.84 3.85 -1.16
C SER A 75 16.85 3.91 -0.02
N ASP A 76 15.57 4.04 -0.35
CA ASP A 76 14.45 3.89 0.59
C ASP A 76 13.91 2.44 0.65
N ILE A 77 14.73 1.47 0.30
CA ILE A 77 14.43 0.05 0.48
C ILE A 77 14.54 -0.29 1.97
N ASP A 78 13.47 -0.86 2.53
CA ASP A 78 13.32 -1.20 3.94
C ASP A 78 13.58 -2.68 4.21
N GLU A 79 14.30 -2.98 5.30
CA GLU A 79 14.45 -4.33 5.83
C GLU A 79 13.14 -4.97 6.28
N ILE A 80 12.16 -4.17 6.74
CA ILE A 80 10.90 -4.68 7.29
C ILE A 80 10.08 -5.42 6.22
N ASN A 81 10.23 -5.07 4.96
CA ASN A 81 9.53 -5.73 3.85
C ASN A 81 10.18 -7.03 3.39
N TYR A 82 11.33 -7.39 3.93
CA TYR A 82 12.12 -8.58 3.54
C TYR A 82 12.19 -9.59 4.69
N SER A 83 11.04 -10.11 5.07
CA SER A 83 10.82 -10.87 6.31
C SER A 83 11.42 -12.27 6.39
N SER A 84 12.30 -12.70 5.50
CA SER A 84 12.78 -14.10 5.55
C SER A 84 14.28 -14.34 5.39
N GLY A 85 15.12 -13.32 5.27
CA GLY A 85 16.51 -13.60 4.94
C GLY A 85 17.61 -12.64 5.42
N GLY A 86 17.30 -11.65 6.23
CA GLY A 86 18.26 -10.63 6.67
C GLY A 86 18.74 -9.77 5.49
N SER A 87 18.65 -8.45 5.59
CA SER A 87 19.16 -7.57 4.56
C SER A 87 20.66 -7.74 4.40
N TYR A 88 21.11 -7.91 3.18
CA TYR A 88 22.55 -7.91 2.86
C TYR A 88 23.21 -6.56 3.19
N PHE A 89 22.45 -5.49 3.25
CA PHE A 89 22.90 -4.12 3.41
C PHE A 89 22.79 -3.55 4.83
N GLY A 90 22.30 -4.32 5.81
CA GLY A 90 22.04 -3.77 7.14
C GLY A 90 20.93 -2.72 7.10
N ASN A 91 21.06 -1.60 7.78
CA ASN A 91 20.06 -0.53 7.80
C ASN A 91 20.07 0.26 6.48
N GLY A 92 19.35 -0.19 5.46
CA GLY A 92 19.38 0.30 4.09
C GLY A 92 19.19 1.80 3.89
N TYR A 93 18.47 2.48 4.79
CA TYR A 93 18.25 3.94 4.69
C TYR A 93 19.40 4.80 5.19
N ASP A 94 20.22 4.29 6.10
CA ASP A 94 21.16 5.09 6.89
C ASP A 94 22.57 5.08 6.31
N SER A 95 22.86 4.14 5.42
CA SER A 95 24.22 3.88 4.97
C SER A 95 24.40 4.12 3.48
N ALA A 96 25.41 4.90 3.15
CA ALA A 96 25.93 4.91 1.79
C ALA A 96 26.47 3.52 1.44
N PHE A 97 26.03 2.97 0.32
CA PHE A 97 26.54 1.73 -0.21
C PHE A 97 27.44 2.01 -1.41
N GLU A 98 28.65 1.46 -1.41
CA GLU A 98 29.59 1.56 -2.52
C GLU A 98 29.51 0.31 -3.40
N THR A 99 29.31 0.53 -4.69
CA THR A 99 29.22 -0.49 -5.73
C THR A 99 29.88 0.00 -7.02
N THR A 100 29.66 -0.70 -8.13
CA THR A 100 30.20 -0.32 -9.43
C THR A 100 29.10 -0.23 -10.50
N TYR A 101 29.38 0.55 -11.53
CA TYR A 101 28.51 0.71 -12.69
C TYR A 101 29.31 0.76 -13.98
N GLN A 102 28.67 0.47 -15.08
CA GLN A 102 29.20 0.65 -16.41
C GLN A 102 28.17 1.32 -17.31
N VAL A 103 28.66 2.08 -18.30
CA VAL A 103 27.84 2.52 -19.44
C VAL A 103 28.40 1.82 -20.67
N LYS A 104 27.60 1.01 -21.32
CA LYS A 104 28.00 0.23 -22.51
C LYS A 104 27.06 0.48 -23.69
N ALA A 105 27.58 0.34 -24.90
CA ALA A 105 26.76 0.23 -26.09
C ALA A 105 26.35 -1.24 -26.26
N LEU A 106 25.14 -1.56 -25.80
CA LEU A 106 24.45 -2.81 -26.19
C LEU A 106 23.73 -2.55 -27.54
N GLN A 107 22.39 -2.72 -27.62
CA GLN A 107 21.64 -2.21 -28.77
C GLN A 107 21.53 -0.68 -28.75
N LYS A 108 21.47 -0.11 -27.57
CA LYS A 108 21.54 1.32 -27.26
C LYS A 108 22.53 1.56 -26.12
N PRO A 109 22.93 2.80 -25.85
CA PRO A 109 23.66 3.11 -24.63
C PRO A 109 22.86 2.67 -23.41
N THR A 110 23.48 1.90 -22.53
CA THR A 110 22.83 1.23 -21.39
C THR A 110 23.66 1.46 -20.13
N LEU A 111 23.03 1.90 -19.07
CA LEU A 111 23.55 1.91 -17.70
C LEU A 111 23.40 0.51 -17.11
N ILE A 112 24.48 -0.06 -16.59
CA ILE A 112 24.53 -1.42 -16.03
C ILE A 112 25.04 -1.32 -14.59
N PHE A 113 24.31 -1.92 -13.67
CA PHE A 113 24.76 -2.13 -12.30
C PHE A 113 25.40 -3.51 -12.24
N ASP A 114 26.71 -3.56 -12.37
CA ASP A 114 27.48 -4.79 -12.59
C ASP A 114 28.01 -5.46 -11.32
N SER A 115 27.85 -4.81 -10.18
CA SER A 115 28.09 -5.37 -8.86
C SER A 115 26.83 -5.26 -8.02
N TYR A 116 26.75 -6.08 -6.96
CA TYR A 116 25.57 -6.09 -6.09
C TYR A 116 25.24 -4.68 -5.58
N SER A 117 23.97 -4.31 -5.62
CA SER A 117 23.48 -2.97 -5.30
C SER A 117 22.04 -3.06 -4.78
N TYR A 118 21.49 -1.96 -4.28
CA TYR A 118 20.08 -1.92 -3.85
C TYR A 118 19.10 -2.32 -4.96
N LEU A 119 19.42 -2.11 -6.24
CA LEU A 119 18.57 -2.59 -7.34
C LEU A 119 18.50 -4.12 -7.37
N HIS A 120 19.54 -4.82 -6.96
CA HIS A 120 19.57 -6.29 -6.96
C HIS A 120 18.57 -6.87 -5.97
N GLU A 121 18.24 -6.15 -4.88
CA GLU A 121 17.16 -6.55 -3.96
C GLU A 121 15.82 -6.63 -4.69
N LEU A 122 15.55 -5.73 -5.63
CA LEU A 122 14.29 -5.71 -6.37
C LEU A 122 14.18 -6.79 -7.45
N VAL A 123 15.29 -7.39 -7.86
CA VAL A 123 15.31 -8.51 -8.82
C VAL A 123 15.53 -9.86 -8.14
N ASN A 124 15.75 -9.88 -6.82
CA ASN A 124 16.00 -11.09 -6.06
C ASN A 124 14.82 -12.08 -6.20
N PRO A 125 15.06 -13.31 -6.72
CA PRO A 125 14.00 -14.29 -6.94
C PRO A 125 13.38 -14.84 -5.65
N ASP A 126 14.01 -14.65 -4.49
CA ASP A 126 13.46 -15.08 -3.21
C ASP A 126 12.18 -14.29 -2.84
N TYR A 127 11.93 -13.20 -3.54
CA TYR A 127 10.74 -12.37 -3.35
C TYR A 127 9.68 -12.65 -4.40
N ASN A 128 8.43 -12.38 -4.04
CA ASN A 128 7.27 -12.40 -4.91
C ASN A 128 7.12 -13.71 -5.72
N GLY A 129 7.31 -14.85 -5.06
CA GLY A 129 7.10 -16.18 -5.67
C GLY A 129 8.11 -16.55 -6.75
N GLY A 130 9.33 -16.03 -6.67
CA GLY A 130 10.43 -16.38 -7.59
C GLY A 130 10.63 -15.39 -8.73
N THR A 131 9.88 -14.28 -8.77
CA THR A 131 9.94 -13.29 -9.87
C THR A 131 10.61 -11.98 -9.48
N GLY A 132 10.94 -11.78 -8.18
CA GLY A 132 11.36 -10.48 -7.66
C GLY A 132 10.25 -9.43 -7.85
N GLN A 133 10.62 -8.15 -7.85
CA GLN A 133 9.70 -7.03 -8.04
C GLN A 133 9.60 -6.58 -9.50
N SER A 134 9.94 -7.41 -10.47
CA SER A 134 9.97 -7.06 -11.90
C SER A 134 10.84 -5.84 -12.21
N ALA A 135 11.96 -5.73 -11.54
CA ALA A 135 12.95 -4.69 -11.78
C ALA A 135 14.00 -5.10 -12.82
N ASP A 136 14.78 -4.15 -13.31
CA ASP A 136 15.85 -4.33 -14.28
C ASP A 136 17.19 -3.83 -13.71
N LEU A 137 18.30 -4.50 -14.03
CA LEU A 137 19.67 -4.10 -13.68
C LEU A 137 20.38 -3.40 -14.84
N GLU A 138 19.84 -3.52 -16.03
CA GLU A 138 20.32 -2.92 -17.26
C GLU A 138 19.25 -1.96 -17.78
N LEU A 139 19.60 -0.67 -17.86
CA LEU A 139 18.67 0.41 -18.14
C LEU A 139 19.15 1.21 -19.35
N GLU A 140 18.43 1.19 -20.47
CA GLU A 140 18.72 1.97 -21.67
C GLU A 140 18.47 3.46 -21.42
N PHE A 141 19.34 4.32 -21.94
CA PHE A 141 19.09 5.75 -21.98
C PHE A 141 18.03 6.07 -23.03
N ALA A 142 16.83 6.43 -22.58
CA ALA A 142 15.72 6.79 -23.45
C ALA A 142 15.72 8.26 -23.83
N SER A 143 15.99 9.15 -22.87
CA SER A 143 16.14 10.59 -23.09
C SER A 143 17.03 11.23 -22.01
N ALA A 144 17.63 12.36 -22.31
CA ALA A 144 18.44 13.10 -21.37
C ALA A 144 18.37 14.61 -21.64
N THR A 145 18.28 15.37 -20.57
CA THR A 145 18.49 16.83 -20.49
C THR A 145 19.55 17.10 -19.43
N ASP A 146 19.97 18.34 -19.26
CA ASP A 146 21.01 18.67 -18.27
C ASP A 146 20.66 18.20 -16.86
N ASP A 147 19.39 18.26 -16.46
CA ASP A 147 18.93 18.00 -15.09
C ASP A 147 18.10 16.73 -14.93
N LYS A 148 17.76 16.06 -16.04
CA LYS A 148 16.90 14.88 -16.03
C LYS A 148 17.36 13.83 -17.04
N ILE A 149 17.41 12.57 -16.62
CA ILE A 149 17.65 11.41 -17.51
C ILE A 149 16.50 10.43 -17.31
N THR A 150 15.94 9.95 -18.42
CA THR A 150 14.96 8.84 -18.40
C THR A 150 15.67 7.58 -18.88
N LEU A 151 15.61 6.55 -18.05
CA LEU A 151 16.15 5.22 -18.30
C LEU A 151 15.00 4.23 -18.42
N VAL A 152 15.15 3.21 -19.27
CA VAL A 152 14.14 2.15 -19.47
C VAL A 152 14.82 0.79 -19.38
N GLY A 153 14.29 -0.09 -18.55
CA GLY A 153 14.79 -1.43 -18.35
C GLY A 153 14.79 -2.28 -19.61
N ASN A 154 15.81 -3.13 -19.77
CA ASN A 154 15.95 -3.96 -20.95
C ASN A 154 14.93 -5.11 -21.02
N ILE A 155 14.54 -5.67 -19.89
CA ILE A 155 13.68 -6.85 -19.79
C ILE A 155 12.24 -6.44 -19.50
N ASN A 156 12.02 -5.87 -18.32
CA ASN A 156 10.67 -5.54 -17.81
C ASN A 156 10.13 -4.21 -18.35
N LYS A 157 10.97 -3.43 -19.06
CA LYS A 157 10.62 -2.12 -19.64
C LYS A 157 10.18 -1.10 -18.58
N THR A 158 10.61 -1.27 -17.36
CA THR A 158 10.32 -0.33 -16.27
C THR A 158 11.13 0.95 -16.42
N GLU A 159 10.49 2.08 -16.14
CA GLU A 159 11.13 3.39 -16.25
C GLU A 159 11.75 3.82 -14.92
N MET A 160 12.99 4.29 -14.98
CA MET A 160 13.66 5.03 -13.91
C MET A 160 13.93 6.46 -14.38
N THR A 161 13.44 7.43 -13.63
CA THR A 161 13.77 8.84 -13.90
C THR A 161 14.84 9.29 -12.91
N LEU A 162 15.98 9.75 -13.45
CA LEU A 162 17.04 10.40 -12.67
C LEU A 162 16.86 11.92 -12.74
N THR A 163 16.89 12.59 -11.59
CA THR A 163 16.89 14.07 -11.48
C THR A 163 18.09 14.50 -10.65
N LYS A 164 18.83 15.52 -11.10
CA LYS A 164 19.96 16.04 -10.31
C LYS A 164 19.50 16.52 -8.95
N ILE A 165 20.25 16.16 -7.91
CA ILE A 165 19.99 16.64 -6.56
C ILE A 165 20.77 17.90 -6.26
N THR A 166 20.23 18.67 -5.33
CA THR A 166 20.84 19.88 -4.80
C THR A 166 21.87 19.55 -3.72
N LYS A 167 22.73 20.56 -3.39
CA LYS A 167 23.61 20.44 -2.24
C LYS A 167 22.85 20.15 -0.94
N ILE A 168 21.67 20.78 -0.78
CA ILE A 168 20.83 20.61 0.42
C ILE A 168 20.36 19.16 0.54
N GLU A 169 19.89 18.55 -0.55
CA GLU A 169 19.48 17.13 -0.55
C GLU A 169 20.65 16.19 -0.23
N SER A 170 21.82 16.47 -0.82
CA SER A 170 23.04 15.71 -0.53
C SER A 170 23.47 15.80 0.92
N ASP A 171 23.40 16.99 1.52
CA ASP A 171 23.72 17.20 2.93
C ASP A 171 22.69 16.51 3.86
N LEU A 172 21.41 16.48 3.46
CA LEU A 172 20.37 15.76 4.20
C LEU A 172 20.58 14.25 4.15
N LEU A 173 20.93 13.70 2.98
CA LEU A 173 21.28 12.28 2.85
C LEU A 173 22.40 11.87 3.78
N ALA A 174 23.51 12.65 3.79
CA ALA A 174 24.64 12.38 4.64
C ALA A 174 24.32 12.43 6.16
N LYS A 175 23.18 13.00 6.53
CA LYS A 175 22.65 13.09 7.92
C LYS A 175 21.52 12.11 8.21
N GLY A 176 21.34 11.08 7.39
CA GLY A 176 20.28 10.10 7.57
C GLY A 176 18.88 10.64 7.20
N GLY A 177 18.79 11.54 6.22
CA GLY A 177 17.53 12.19 5.85
C GLY A 177 16.45 11.21 5.39
N LEU A 178 16.81 10.11 4.72
CA LEU A 178 15.83 9.08 4.32
C LEU A 178 15.27 8.34 5.53
N SER A 179 16.13 7.87 6.44
CA SER A 179 15.67 7.17 7.64
C SER A 179 14.84 8.07 8.55
N ASN A 180 15.22 9.34 8.68
CA ASN A 180 14.45 10.30 9.45
C ASN A 180 13.03 10.48 8.91
N ILE A 181 12.87 10.58 7.59
CA ILE A 181 11.55 10.67 6.95
C ILE A 181 10.79 9.37 7.10
N PHE A 182 11.44 8.22 6.89
CA PHE A 182 10.78 6.93 7.04
C PHE A 182 10.24 6.73 8.46
N ASN A 183 11.10 6.87 9.48
CA ASN A 183 10.70 6.72 10.88
C ASN A 183 9.60 7.71 11.27
N SER A 184 9.72 8.97 10.82
CA SER A 184 8.70 9.98 11.06
C SER A 184 7.37 9.64 10.39
N THR A 185 7.40 9.07 9.18
CA THR A 185 6.20 8.61 8.47
C THR A 185 5.58 7.43 9.20
N TYR A 186 6.41 6.46 9.60
CA TYR A 186 5.97 5.30 10.38
C TYR A 186 5.24 5.73 11.66
N ASP A 187 5.86 6.60 12.45
CA ASP A 187 5.25 7.13 13.68
C ASP A 187 3.96 7.91 13.41
N TYR A 188 3.93 8.64 12.30
CA TYR A 188 2.78 9.48 11.93
C TYR A 188 1.56 8.66 11.52
N VAL A 189 1.75 7.54 10.80
CA VAL A 189 0.64 6.70 10.36
C VAL A 189 0.26 5.61 11.37
N ASN A 190 1.21 5.16 12.20
CA ASN A 190 0.97 4.17 13.26
C ASN A 190 0.41 4.79 14.54
N THR A 191 -0.67 5.54 14.38
CA THR A 191 -1.41 6.14 15.50
C THR A 191 -2.81 5.54 15.57
N ASP A 192 -3.49 5.72 16.70
CA ASP A 192 -4.90 5.35 16.84
C ASP A 192 -5.82 6.28 16.03
N LYS A 193 -5.27 7.36 15.45
CA LYS A 193 -6.04 8.41 14.78
C LYS A 193 -6.14 8.15 13.29
N PHE A 194 -7.11 8.79 12.67
CA PHE A 194 -7.35 8.78 11.25
C PHE A 194 -6.73 9.99 10.60
N LEU A 195 -6.12 9.78 9.45
CA LEU A 195 -5.52 10.87 8.69
C LEU A 195 -6.56 11.44 7.72
N THR A 196 -6.76 12.74 7.75
CA THR A 196 -7.65 13.47 6.84
C THR A 196 -6.93 14.63 6.18
N LEU A 197 -7.30 14.92 4.94
CA LEU A 197 -6.89 16.13 4.23
C LEU A 197 -8.11 17.05 4.10
N VAL A 198 -7.95 18.28 4.60
CA VAL A 198 -9.00 19.31 4.52
C VAL A 198 -8.59 20.31 3.44
N PHE A 199 -9.33 20.33 2.34
CA PHE A 199 -9.06 21.23 1.24
C PHE A 199 -9.44 22.68 1.59
N PRO A 200 -8.80 23.70 0.98
CA PRO A 200 -9.14 25.11 1.23
C PRO A 200 -10.58 25.47 0.92
N THR A 201 -11.25 24.71 0.08
CA THR A 201 -12.67 24.81 -0.30
C THR A 201 -13.63 24.22 0.74
N GLY A 202 -13.06 23.51 1.77
CA GLY A 202 -13.82 22.94 2.88
C GLY A 202 -14.10 21.45 2.77
N GLU A 203 -13.91 20.83 1.60
CA GLU A 203 -14.05 19.38 1.41
C GLU A 203 -13.01 18.64 2.24
N LYS A 204 -13.40 17.45 2.68
CA LYS A 204 -12.54 16.55 3.46
C LYS A 204 -12.42 15.21 2.77
N THR A 205 -11.23 14.64 2.81
CA THR A 205 -10.97 13.28 2.34
C THR A 205 -10.28 12.49 3.44
N ASP A 206 -10.58 11.22 3.54
CA ASP A 206 -9.75 10.33 4.32
C ASP A 206 -8.50 9.98 3.52
N VAL A 207 -7.42 9.76 4.24
CA VAL A 207 -6.09 9.50 3.68
C VAL A 207 -5.62 8.13 4.15
N ASP A 208 -5.29 7.27 3.20
CA ASP A 208 -4.51 6.07 3.44
C ASP A 208 -3.08 6.30 2.91
N LEU A 209 -2.13 6.39 3.82
CA LEU A 209 -0.71 6.45 3.53
C LEU A 209 -0.09 5.12 3.93
N ASN A 210 -0.15 4.16 3.02
CA ASN A 210 0.35 2.81 3.25
C ASN A 210 1.85 2.74 2.93
N ILE A 211 2.67 2.71 3.99
CA ILE A 211 4.13 2.66 3.85
C ILE A 211 4.64 1.28 3.42
N GLY A 212 3.90 0.20 3.72
CA GLY A 212 4.29 -1.16 3.33
C GLY A 212 4.15 -1.40 1.83
N THR A 213 3.05 -0.95 1.23
CA THR A 213 2.83 -1.03 -0.22
C THR A 213 3.33 0.20 -0.97
N LYS A 214 3.75 1.25 -0.25
CA LYS A 214 4.14 2.56 -0.79
C LYS A 214 3.10 3.15 -1.74
N VAL A 215 1.85 3.13 -1.31
CA VAL A 215 0.70 3.73 -2.02
C VAL A 215 0.06 4.79 -1.13
N PHE A 216 -0.15 5.96 -1.69
CA PHE A 216 -0.94 7.03 -1.11
C PHE A 216 -2.32 7.06 -1.75
N SER A 217 -3.37 7.13 -0.95
CA SER A 217 -4.75 7.16 -1.41
C SER A 217 -5.56 8.23 -0.70
N LEU A 218 -6.49 8.86 -1.44
CA LEU A 218 -7.54 9.72 -0.91
C LEU A 218 -8.89 9.02 -1.14
N LEU A 219 -9.68 8.92 -0.06
CA LEU A 219 -11.01 8.32 -0.09
C LEU A 219 -12.04 9.41 0.20
N PHE A 220 -13.09 9.50 -0.62
CA PHE A 220 -14.11 10.53 -0.52
C PHE A 220 -15.44 10.07 -1.12
N ILE A 221 -16.53 10.71 -0.73
CA ILE A 221 -17.83 10.48 -1.36
C ILE A 221 -17.90 11.30 -2.65
N ASN A 222 -18.11 10.61 -3.77
CA ASN A 222 -18.35 11.27 -5.05
C ASN A 222 -19.69 12.05 -5.00
N PRO A 223 -19.67 13.36 -5.17
CA PRO A 223 -20.89 14.17 -5.06
C PRO A 223 -21.93 13.90 -6.17
N LYS A 224 -21.54 13.21 -7.24
CA LYS A 224 -22.43 12.88 -8.36
C LYS A 224 -23.12 11.53 -8.19
N THR A 225 -22.38 10.52 -7.68
CA THR A 225 -22.91 9.15 -7.56
C THR A 225 -23.33 8.81 -6.14
N GLY A 226 -22.77 9.48 -5.13
CA GLY A 226 -22.96 9.16 -3.72
C GLY A 226 -22.13 7.97 -3.24
N ASP A 227 -21.29 7.37 -4.10
CA ASP A 227 -20.42 6.24 -3.78
C ASP A 227 -19.07 6.72 -3.25
N VAL A 228 -18.32 5.82 -2.64
CA VAL A 228 -16.93 6.09 -2.26
C VAL A 228 -16.04 5.93 -3.48
N ASP A 229 -15.35 7.00 -3.82
CA ASP A 229 -14.28 7.00 -4.81
C ASP A 229 -12.93 6.99 -4.11
N VAL A 230 -11.95 6.36 -4.77
CA VAL A 230 -10.55 6.31 -4.35
C VAL A 230 -9.67 6.83 -5.47
N VAL A 231 -8.81 7.78 -5.16
CA VAL A 231 -7.74 8.20 -6.05
C VAL A 231 -6.40 7.86 -5.39
N SER A 232 -5.54 7.16 -6.13
CA SER A 232 -4.30 6.62 -5.57
C SER A 232 -3.11 6.91 -6.47
N SER A 233 -1.93 6.97 -5.87
CA SER A 233 -0.65 7.02 -6.57
C SER A 233 0.41 6.26 -5.77
N PRO A 234 1.23 5.41 -6.41
CA PRO A 234 2.45 4.91 -5.79
C PRO A 234 3.38 6.07 -5.46
N PHE A 235 4.27 5.87 -4.49
CA PHE A 235 5.19 6.91 -4.07
C PHE A 235 6.60 6.38 -3.77
N ILE A 236 7.54 7.30 -3.75
CA ILE A 236 8.89 7.12 -3.22
C ILE A 236 9.09 8.00 -1.99
N THR A 237 9.96 7.57 -1.08
CA THR A 237 10.42 8.40 0.03
C THR A 237 11.55 9.30 -0.45
N THR A 238 11.52 10.56 -0.03
CA THR A 238 12.58 11.55 -0.31
C THR A 238 13.17 12.08 1.00
N THR A 239 14.22 12.88 0.93
CA THR A 239 14.84 13.50 2.13
C THR A 239 13.97 14.56 2.81
N THR A 240 12.84 14.93 2.22
CA THR A 240 11.93 15.97 2.73
C THR A 240 10.50 15.48 2.89
N GLY A 241 10.20 14.24 2.51
CA GLY A 241 8.85 13.68 2.58
C GLY A 241 8.61 12.59 1.55
N ILE A 242 7.53 12.72 0.81
CA ILE A 242 7.03 11.70 -0.14
C ILE A 242 6.81 12.35 -1.50
N GLN A 243 7.22 11.69 -2.58
CA GLN A 243 6.95 12.08 -3.94
C GLN A 243 6.06 11.04 -4.61
N LEU A 244 4.90 11.45 -5.08
CA LEU A 244 3.96 10.60 -5.81
C LEU A 244 4.45 10.34 -7.23
N LYS A 245 4.19 9.16 -7.77
CA LYS A 245 4.44 8.82 -9.17
C LYS A 245 3.64 9.72 -10.10
N ASN A 246 2.34 9.78 -9.87
CA ASN A 246 1.41 10.60 -10.64
C ASN A 246 0.86 11.72 -9.76
N PRO A 247 0.74 12.95 -10.28
CA PRO A 247 0.04 14.00 -9.56
C PRO A 247 -1.40 13.58 -9.27
N ILE A 248 -1.90 13.89 -8.09
CA ILE A 248 -3.31 13.73 -7.74
C ILE A 248 -3.99 15.08 -7.97
N THR A 249 -5.09 15.05 -8.73
CA THR A 249 -5.98 16.19 -8.91
C THR A 249 -7.32 15.90 -8.29
N LEU A 250 -7.71 16.67 -7.27
CA LEU A 250 -8.99 16.53 -6.59
C LEU A 250 -9.50 17.91 -6.15
N TYR A 251 -10.80 18.17 -6.26
CA TYR A 251 -11.45 19.45 -5.95
C TYR A 251 -10.73 20.67 -6.58
N GLY A 252 -10.26 20.51 -7.82
CA GLY A 252 -9.56 21.56 -8.57
C GLY A 252 -8.13 21.84 -8.13
N LEU A 253 -7.59 21.07 -7.18
CA LEU A 253 -6.22 21.21 -6.70
C LEU A 253 -5.37 20.03 -7.17
N THR A 254 -4.13 20.34 -7.58
CA THR A 254 -3.17 19.33 -8.04
C THR A 254 -1.92 19.38 -7.18
N PHE A 255 -1.46 18.21 -6.72
CA PHE A 255 -0.21 18.06 -5.97
C PHE A 255 0.46 16.72 -6.29
N GLN A 256 1.78 16.68 -6.10
CA GLN A 256 2.62 15.49 -6.31
C GLN A 256 3.57 15.21 -5.15
N GLU A 257 3.70 16.16 -4.23
CA GLU A 257 4.62 16.04 -3.08
C GLU A 257 3.87 16.21 -1.78
N LEU A 258 4.19 15.37 -0.81
CA LEU A 258 3.80 15.50 0.58
C LEU A 258 5.07 15.85 1.37
N ILE A 259 5.10 17.02 1.95
CA ILE A 259 6.27 17.55 2.65
C ILE A 259 6.09 17.30 4.15
N TYR A 260 7.13 16.72 4.78
CA TYR A 260 7.14 16.51 6.22
C TYR A 260 7.68 17.75 6.95
N ASP A 261 6.92 18.22 7.90
CA ASP A 261 7.31 19.32 8.79
C ASP A 261 7.80 18.72 10.12
N SER A 262 9.10 18.76 10.34
CA SER A 262 9.72 18.21 11.55
C SER A 262 9.37 18.97 12.85
N ILE A 263 8.89 20.23 12.75
CA ILE A 263 8.48 21.05 13.90
C ILE A 263 7.10 20.61 14.36
N THR A 264 6.15 20.53 13.44
CA THR A 264 4.76 20.13 13.74
C THR A 264 4.57 18.61 13.72
N LYS A 265 5.59 17.84 13.30
CA LYS A 265 5.57 16.39 13.13
C LYS A 265 4.37 15.93 12.30
N SER A 266 4.12 16.62 11.19
CA SER A 266 2.96 16.38 10.33
C SER A 266 3.28 16.60 8.87
N TYR A 267 2.48 16.00 8.00
CA TYR A 267 2.58 16.22 6.57
C TYR A 267 1.73 17.41 6.12
N TYR A 268 2.15 18.03 5.03
CA TYR A 268 1.37 19.03 4.30
C TYR A 268 1.64 18.92 2.79
N ILE A 269 0.74 19.49 2.02
CA ILE A 269 0.91 19.72 0.59
C ILE A 269 0.96 21.22 0.29
N LEU A 270 1.62 21.57 -0.80
CA LEU A 270 1.59 22.94 -1.33
C LEU A 270 0.71 22.97 -2.58
N VAL A 271 -0.34 23.77 -2.53
CA VAL A 271 -1.26 23.95 -3.65
C VAL A 271 -1.32 25.43 -4.01
N GLY A 272 -0.86 25.76 -5.21
CA GLY A 272 -0.72 27.17 -5.63
C GLY A 272 0.14 27.99 -4.66
N GLY A 273 1.15 27.37 -4.05
CA GLY A 273 2.04 28.01 -3.07
C GLY A 273 1.44 28.14 -1.65
N LYS A 274 0.20 27.68 -1.43
CA LYS A 274 -0.44 27.69 -0.11
C LYS A 274 -0.32 26.33 0.56
N ARG A 275 0.03 26.34 1.84
CA ARG A 275 0.14 25.14 2.66
C ARG A 275 -1.25 24.61 3.03
N THR A 276 -1.47 23.31 2.82
CA THR A 276 -2.64 22.57 3.27
C THR A 276 -2.18 21.38 4.08
N ASN A 277 -2.57 21.34 5.36
CA ASN A 277 -2.06 20.34 6.31
C ASN A 277 -2.94 19.08 6.29
N PHE A 278 -2.30 17.94 6.50
CA PHE A 278 -3.01 16.73 6.93
C PHE A 278 -3.35 16.86 8.43
N VAL A 279 -4.51 16.35 8.81
CA VAL A 279 -5.05 16.45 10.16
C VAL A 279 -5.29 15.06 10.73
N LEU A 280 -4.82 14.81 11.95
CA LEU A 280 -5.13 13.60 12.70
C LEU A 280 -6.45 13.77 13.44
N SER A 281 -7.43 12.94 13.13
CA SER A 281 -8.80 12.96 13.67
C SER A 281 -9.08 11.73 14.51
N SER A 282 -9.96 11.84 15.51
CA SER A 282 -10.44 10.69 16.29
C SER A 282 -11.39 9.79 15.51
N LYS A 283 -11.97 10.30 14.42
CA LYS A 283 -12.86 9.55 13.52
C LYS A 283 -12.56 9.89 12.06
N PRO A 284 -12.85 8.98 11.11
CA PRO A 284 -12.77 9.24 9.69
C PRO A 284 -13.68 10.40 9.23
N GLY A 285 -13.40 10.94 8.07
CA GLY A 285 -14.26 11.87 7.35
C GLY A 285 -15.45 11.16 6.70
N LEU A 286 -15.25 9.92 6.25
CA LEU A 286 -16.31 9.10 5.69
C LEU A 286 -17.31 8.68 6.78
N PRO A 287 -18.63 8.74 6.53
CA PRO A 287 -19.64 8.11 7.37
C PRO A 287 -19.33 6.61 7.56
N PHE A 288 -19.73 6.06 8.70
CA PHE A 288 -19.35 4.71 9.11
C PHE A 288 -19.62 3.63 8.04
N TYR A 289 -20.80 3.67 7.43
CA TYR A 289 -21.17 2.69 6.40
C TYR A 289 -20.24 2.70 5.19
N TYR A 290 -19.80 3.88 4.76
CA TYR A 290 -18.89 4.04 3.63
C TYR A 290 -17.44 3.70 3.98
N ALA A 291 -17.08 3.77 5.25
CA ALA A 291 -15.74 3.40 5.71
C ALA A 291 -15.55 1.88 5.79
N LEU A 292 -16.63 1.11 5.96
CA LEU A 292 -16.59 -0.35 5.89
C LEU A 292 -16.32 -0.82 4.45
N GLY A 293 -15.34 -1.69 4.33
CA GLY A 293 -14.84 -2.16 3.03
C GLY A 293 -13.84 -1.22 2.35
N SER A 294 -13.68 0.01 2.86
CA SER A 294 -12.73 1.00 2.34
C SER A 294 -11.58 1.27 3.32
N LEU A 295 -11.92 1.60 4.56
CA LEU A 295 -10.95 1.85 5.65
C LEU A 295 -10.87 0.70 6.65
N PHE A 296 -11.96 -0.04 6.81
CA PHE A 296 -12.08 -1.15 7.76
C PHE A 296 -12.71 -2.36 7.08
N VAL A 297 -12.26 -3.54 7.49
CA VAL A 297 -12.90 -4.80 7.10
C VAL A 297 -14.10 -5.11 8.00
N GLY A 298 -14.05 -4.66 9.26
CA GLY A 298 -15.09 -4.97 10.23
C GLY A 298 -14.81 -4.43 11.62
N PHE A 299 -15.50 -4.97 12.61
CA PHE A 299 -15.30 -4.62 14.01
C PHE A 299 -15.53 -5.80 14.93
N ASN A 300 -14.79 -5.82 16.02
CA ASN A 300 -14.82 -6.86 17.05
C ASN A 300 -15.66 -6.39 18.24
N MET A 301 -16.77 -7.09 18.51
CA MET A 301 -17.72 -6.77 19.59
C MET A 301 -17.26 -7.42 20.91
N SER A 302 -16.13 -6.99 21.44
CA SER A 302 -15.60 -7.52 22.70
C SER A 302 -16.33 -6.93 23.91
N PRO A 303 -16.72 -7.77 24.91
CA PRO A 303 -17.22 -7.28 26.19
C PRO A 303 -16.12 -6.59 27.03
N ALA A 304 -14.84 -6.78 26.66
CA ALA A 304 -13.69 -6.18 27.36
C ALA A 304 -13.41 -4.73 26.96
N ILE A 305 -14.12 -4.17 25.95
CA ILE A 305 -14.02 -2.75 25.62
C ILE A 305 -14.39 -1.94 26.87
N PRO A 306 -13.55 -1.01 27.37
CA PRO A 306 -13.80 -0.29 28.60
C PRO A 306 -15.17 0.43 28.62
N SER A 307 -15.51 1.10 27.54
CA SER A 307 -16.77 1.83 27.37
C SER A 307 -17.94 0.97 26.88
N GLN A 308 -17.79 -0.35 26.80
CA GLN A 308 -18.87 -1.26 26.40
C GLN A 308 -20.06 -1.17 27.33
N THR A 309 -21.27 -1.17 26.76
CA THR A 309 -22.52 -1.04 27.52
C THR A 309 -22.80 -2.22 28.44
N ALA A 310 -23.49 -1.97 29.54
CA ALA A 310 -23.90 -3.04 30.49
C ALA A 310 -24.84 -4.04 29.82
N GLU A 311 -25.73 -3.56 28.97
CA GLU A 311 -26.71 -4.37 28.24
C GLU A 311 -26.03 -5.36 27.31
N TYR A 312 -24.98 -4.89 26.56
CA TYR A 312 -24.22 -5.82 25.71
C TYR A 312 -23.37 -6.81 26.52
N LYS A 313 -22.74 -6.35 27.62
CA LYS A 313 -22.00 -7.25 28.50
C LYS A 313 -22.91 -8.37 29.05
N ALA A 314 -24.13 -8.03 29.45
CA ALA A 314 -25.13 -9.02 29.89
C ALA A 314 -25.57 -9.95 28.76
N LEU A 315 -25.80 -9.40 27.53
CA LEU A 315 -26.11 -10.18 26.34
C LEU A 315 -24.98 -11.17 26.01
N TYR A 316 -23.73 -10.69 26.02
CA TYR A 316 -22.54 -11.51 25.74
C TYR A 316 -22.41 -12.65 26.79
N ALA A 317 -22.57 -12.34 28.05
CA ALA A 317 -22.55 -13.34 29.14
C ALA A 317 -23.65 -14.40 28.93
N ARG A 318 -24.86 -13.96 28.55
CA ARG A 318 -26.00 -14.85 28.28
C ARG A 318 -25.73 -15.79 27.12
N ILE A 319 -25.30 -15.27 25.95
CA ILE A 319 -25.01 -16.12 24.77
C ILE A 319 -23.88 -17.11 25.07
N ARG A 320 -22.84 -16.66 25.79
CA ARG A 320 -21.74 -17.53 26.22
C ARG A 320 -22.21 -18.64 27.13
N SER A 321 -23.04 -18.33 28.13
CA SER A 321 -23.65 -19.30 29.05
C SER A 321 -24.52 -20.30 28.29
N ASN A 322 -25.37 -19.83 27.37
CA ASN A 322 -26.22 -20.69 26.55
C ASN A 322 -25.41 -21.70 25.74
N VAL A 323 -24.31 -21.28 25.09
CA VAL A 323 -23.44 -22.18 24.31
C VAL A 323 -22.79 -23.22 25.19
N ILE A 324 -22.35 -22.85 26.42
CA ILE A 324 -21.80 -23.80 27.41
C ILE A 324 -22.87 -24.82 27.82
N THR A 325 -24.05 -24.35 28.18
CA THR A 325 -25.16 -25.22 28.66
C THR A 325 -25.65 -26.17 27.58
N LEU A 326 -25.73 -25.70 26.31
CA LEU A 326 -26.12 -26.56 25.19
C LEU A 326 -25.03 -27.54 24.77
N SER A 327 -23.80 -27.36 25.22
CA SER A 327 -22.70 -28.31 25.01
C SER A 327 -22.79 -29.47 26.03
N THR A 328 -23.88 -30.26 25.99
CA THR A 328 -24.21 -31.32 26.96
C THR A 328 -23.24 -32.49 26.98
N ALA A 329 -22.43 -32.63 25.93
CA ALA A 329 -21.39 -33.65 25.86
C ALA A 329 -20.01 -32.96 25.66
N ALA A 330 -18.99 -33.57 26.24
CA ALA A 330 -17.63 -33.16 26.01
C ALA A 330 -17.23 -33.30 24.52
N PRO A 331 -16.46 -32.41 23.96
CA PRO A 331 -15.87 -31.20 24.55
C PRO A 331 -16.84 -30.00 24.57
N VAL A 332 -16.72 -29.20 25.61
CA VAL A 332 -17.52 -27.96 25.79
C VAL A 332 -17.07 -26.88 24.83
N ARG A 333 -18.04 -26.12 24.29
CA ARG A 333 -17.76 -24.94 23.46
C ARG A 333 -17.90 -23.69 24.30
N VAL A 334 -16.91 -22.79 24.15
CA VAL A 334 -16.90 -21.49 24.86
C VAL A 334 -16.65 -20.40 23.87
N ILE A 335 -17.55 -19.44 23.73
CA ILE A 335 -17.35 -18.26 22.85
C ILE A 335 -16.11 -17.48 23.30
N SER A 336 -15.21 -17.26 22.39
CA SER A 336 -13.98 -16.48 22.60
C SER A 336 -14.03 -15.10 21.96
N ASN A 337 -14.77 -14.94 20.83
CA ASN A 337 -14.89 -13.68 20.13
C ASN A 337 -16.21 -13.60 19.35
N VAL A 338 -16.71 -12.37 19.13
CA VAL A 338 -17.83 -12.07 18.22
C VAL A 338 -17.44 -10.88 17.39
N SER A 339 -17.44 -11.02 16.07
CA SER A 339 -17.10 -9.94 15.14
C SER A 339 -18.09 -9.84 14.00
N PHE A 340 -18.16 -8.65 13.42
CA PHE A 340 -18.91 -8.35 12.20
C PHE A 340 -17.93 -7.92 11.13
N GLN A 341 -17.99 -8.53 9.93
CA GLN A 341 -17.15 -8.20 8.80
C GLN A 341 -18.01 -7.83 7.59
N TYR A 342 -17.51 -6.92 6.77
CA TYR A 342 -18.12 -6.55 5.50
C TYR A 342 -17.34 -7.15 4.35
N LEU A 343 -18.02 -7.87 3.47
CA LEU A 343 -17.45 -8.49 2.27
C LEU A 343 -17.72 -7.58 1.06
N THR A 344 -16.69 -6.89 0.60
CA THR A 344 -16.79 -5.94 -0.53
C THR A 344 -17.20 -6.60 -1.85
N ASN A 345 -16.85 -7.88 -2.04
CA ASN A 345 -17.15 -8.62 -3.26
C ASN A 345 -18.62 -9.04 -3.40
N THR A 346 -19.35 -9.17 -2.29
CA THR A 346 -20.76 -9.58 -2.27
C THR A 346 -21.70 -8.54 -1.67
N GLY A 347 -21.13 -7.56 -0.95
CA GLY A 347 -21.91 -6.58 -0.18
C GLY A 347 -22.59 -7.17 1.05
N ASP A 348 -22.12 -8.32 1.52
CA ASP A 348 -22.68 -9.00 2.71
C ASP A 348 -21.99 -8.55 3.98
N PHE A 349 -22.76 -8.59 5.08
CA PHE A 349 -22.21 -8.61 6.41
C PHE A 349 -22.10 -10.04 6.93
N VAL A 350 -21.00 -10.33 7.59
CA VAL A 350 -20.72 -11.65 8.14
C VAL A 350 -20.56 -11.56 9.64
N LEU A 351 -21.46 -12.17 10.39
CA LEU A 351 -21.29 -12.37 11.82
C LEU A 351 -20.43 -13.62 12.04
N ILE A 352 -19.28 -13.44 12.64
CA ILE A 352 -18.34 -14.50 12.98
C ILE A 352 -18.33 -14.66 14.49
N VAL A 353 -18.62 -15.87 14.94
CA VAL A 353 -18.56 -16.25 16.35
C VAL A 353 -17.48 -17.29 16.53
N ASP A 354 -16.36 -16.87 17.06
CA ASP A 354 -15.24 -17.75 17.38
C ASP A 354 -15.46 -18.42 18.72
N TYR A 355 -15.10 -19.68 18.79
CA TYR A 355 -15.20 -20.47 20.01
C TYR A 355 -14.01 -21.40 20.16
N THR A 356 -13.71 -21.72 21.41
CA THR A 356 -12.78 -22.78 21.78
C THR A 356 -13.57 -24.04 22.14
N ARG A 357 -12.98 -25.21 21.83
CA ARG A 357 -13.45 -26.50 22.37
C ARG A 357 -12.46 -26.99 23.40
N THR A 358 -12.98 -27.34 24.58
CA THR A 358 -12.19 -27.82 25.70
C THR A 358 -12.80 -29.12 26.27
N ASN A 359 -11.94 -30.01 26.71
CA ASN A 359 -12.36 -31.15 27.50
C ASN A 359 -12.89 -30.73 28.88
N PRO A 360 -13.59 -31.62 29.63
CA PRO A 360 -14.05 -31.32 30.98
C PRO A 360 -12.92 -30.96 31.97
N ASP A 361 -11.73 -31.47 31.74
CA ASP A 361 -10.52 -31.16 32.51
C ASP A 361 -9.88 -29.79 32.15
N GLY A 362 -10.50 -29.04 31.21
CA GLY A 362 -9.99 -27.76 30.75
C GLY A 362 -8.94 -27.85 29.62
N THR A 363 -8.55 -29.04 29.18
CA THR A 363 -7.59 -29.23 28.09
C THR A 363 -8.13 -28.65 26.80
N PHE A 364 -7.37 -27.76 26.18
CA PHE A 364 -7.70 -27.18 24.89
C PHE A 364 -7.62 -28.20 23.75
N LEU A 365 -8.64 -28.25 22.90
CA LEU A 365 -8.66 -29.14 21.72
C LEU A 365 -8.42 -28.34 20.42
N PHE A 366 -9.30 -27.40 20.09
CA PHE A 366 -9.14 -26.57 18.92
C PHE A 366 -9.99 -25.28 18.98
N LYS A 367 -9.68 -24.34 18.08
CA LYS A 367 -10.51 -23.17 17.81
C LYS A 367 -11.40 -23.44 16.59
N GLY A 368 -12.64 -22.96 16.65
CA GLY A 368 -13.59 -23.04 15.55
C GLY A 368 -14.36 -21.73 15.43
N SER A 369 -15.02 -21.54 14.30
CA SER A 369 -15.87 -20.38 14.05
C SER A 369 -17.23 -20.83 13.51
N SER A 370 -18.29 -20.14 13.92
CA SER A 370 -19.62 -20.22 13.30
C SER A 370 -19.88 -18.92 12.58
N VAL A 371 -20.38 -19.01 11.34
CA VAL A 371 -20.48 -17.87 10.42
C VAL A 371 -21.92 -17.75 9.93
N LEU A 372 -22.49 -16.55 10.03
CA LEU A 372 -23.79 -16.19 9.49
C LEU A 372 -23.67 -14.99 8.56
N TYR A 373 -24.31 -15.07 7.41
CA TYR A 373 -24.30 -14.02 6.40
C TYR A 373 -25.60 -13.23 6.42
N TYR A 374 -25.52 -11.93 6.22
CA TYR A 374 -26.64 -11.02 6.21
C TYR A 374 -26.56 -10.09 4.98
N LYS A 375 -27.71 -9.86 4.36
CA LYS A 375 -27.87 -8.80 3.33
C LYS A 375 -28.27 -7.50 4.04
N PRO A 376 -27.40 -6.46 4.01
CA PRO A 376 -27.77 -5.18 4.58
C PRO A 376 -28.72 -4.42 3.67
N GLN A 377 -29.60 -3.63 4.28
CA GLN A 377 -30.43 -2.64 3.61
C GLN A 377 -30.31 -1.31 4.34
N LEU A 378 -29.94 -0.27 3.62
CA LEU A 378 -29.80 1.09 4.13
C LEU A 378 -31.06 1.88 3.83
N ASP A 379 -31.64 2.52 4.84
CA ASP A 379 -32.76 3.42 4.64
C ASP A 379 -32.31 4.85 4.29
N ALA A 380 -33.23 5.71 3.89
CA ALA A 380 -32.94 7.11 3.53
C ALA A 380 -32.38 7.95 4.72
N LYS A 381 -32.47 7.46 5.94
CA LYS A 381 -31.93 8.11 7.16
C LYS A 381 -30.56 7.57 7.56
N GLY A 382 -30.02 6.62 6.79
CA GLY A 382 -28.74 5.97 7.10
C GLY A 382 -28.85 4.87 8.16
N ASN A 383 -30.05 4.42 8.53
CA ASN A 383 -30.18 3.25 9.37
C ASN A 383 -29.99 1.97 8.55
N ILE A 384 -29.33 0.98 9.13
CA ILE A 384 -29.13 -0.30 8.49
C ILE A 384 -30.04 -1.37 9.10
N THR A 385 -30.64 -2.20 8.25
CA THR A 385 -31.36 -3.40 8.65
C THR A 385 -30.70 -4.63 8.06
N PHE A 386 -30.77 -5.73 8.78
CA PHE A 386 -30.31 -7.02 8.32
C PHE A 386 -31.50 -7.92 8.08
N GLY A 387 -31.57 -8.56 6.94
CA GLY A 387 -32.55 -9.61 6.69
C GLY A 387 -32.27 -10.84 7.59
N LYS A 388 -33.03 -11.91 7.38
CA LYS A 388 -32.71 -13.18 7.97
C LYS A 388 -31.34 -13.65 7.51
N SER A 389 -30.59 -14.22 8.44
CA SER A 389 -29.28 -14.81 8.12
C SER A 389 -29.45 -15.96 7.14
N TYR A 390 -28.46 -16.11 6.27
CA TYR A 390 -28.36 -17.24 5.36
C TYR A 390 -26.99 -17.88 5.46
N GLN A 391 -26.85 -19.12 5.03
CA GLN A 391 -25.55 -19.79 4.92
C GLN A 391 -25.09 -19.72 3.46
N ASN A 392 -23.89 -19.18 3.23
CA ASN A 392 -23.28 -19.26 1.91
C ASN A 392 -22.59 -20.62 1.78
N ALA A 393 -23.04 -21.44 0.83
CA ALA A 393 -22.51 -22.78 0.61
C ALA A 393 -21.09 -22.80 0.05
N THR A 394 -20.62 -21.65 -0.50
CA THR A 394 -19.32 -21.58 -1.15
C THR A 394 -18.64 -20.27 -0.82
N LEU A 395 -17.55 -20.32 -0.06
CA LEU A 395 -16.62 -19.20 0.03
C LEU A 395 -15.89 -19.07 -1.32
N ALA A 396 -15.50 -17.85 -1.68
CA ALA A 396 -14.87 -17.51 -2.97
C ALA A 396 -13.61 -18.33 -3.33
N ASN A 397 -13.07 -19.10 -2.39
CA ASN A 397 -11.90 -19.96 -2.55
C ASN A 397 -12.23 -21.47 -2.67
N GLY A 398 -13.50 -21.85 -2.90
CA GLY A 398 -13.89 -23.25 -3.00
C GLY A 398 -13.84 -24.01 -1.66
N GLN A 399 -13.57 -23.36 -0.54
CA GLN A 399 -13.71 -23.96 0.79
C GLN A 399 -15.18 -23.94 1.16
N LEU A 400 -15.70 -25.12 1.45
CA LEU A 400 -17.02 -25.25 2.09
C LEU A 400 -17.02 -24.45 3.38
N SER A 401 -18.01 -23.56 3.56
CA SER A 401 -18.25 -22.98 4.87
C SER A 401 -18.41 -24.14 5.86
N LEU A 402 -17.50 -24.26 6.81
CA LEU A 402 -17.64 -25.22 7.89
C LEU A 402 -18.99 -24.91 8.54
N GLY A 403 -19.92 -25.82 8.40
CA GLY A 403 -21.32 -25.64 8.83
C GLY A 403 -21.36 -25.07 10.24
N ALA A 404 -22.11 -23.98 10.41
CA ALA A 404 -22.23 -23.34 11.69
C ALA A 404 -22.62 -24.42 12.74
N SER A 405 -21.86 -24.51 13.81
CA SER A 405 -22.19 -25.47 14.86
C SER A 405 -23.61 -25.20 15.37
N GLY A 406 -24.54 -26.14 15.20
CA GLY A 406 -25.92 -25.97 15.63
C GLY A 406 -26.03 -25.54 17.08
N ILE A 407 -25.11 -25.99 17.94
CA ILE A 407 -25.02 -25.60 19.37
C ILE A 407 -24.67 -24.10 19.48
N VAL A 408 -23.69 -23.62 18.72
CA VAL A 408 -23.29 -22.20 18.78
C VAL A 408 -24.42 -21.33 18.24
N LEU A 409 -25.04 -21.72 17.12
CA LEU A 409 -26.16 -20.97 16.52
C LEU A 409 -27.36 -20.90 17.49
N ALA A 410 -27.72 -21.99 18.12
CA ALA A 410 -28.78 -21.99 19.11
C ALA A 410 -28.44 -21.14 20.35
N GLY A 411 -27.19 -21.18 20.80
CA GLY A 411 -26.75 -20.41 21.96
C GLY A 411 -26.69 -18.91 21.71
N ILE A 412 -26.33 -18.48 20.51
CA ILE A 412 -26.25 -17.04 20.11
C ILE A 412 -27.60 -16.48 19.67
N LYS A 413 -28.67 -17.27 19.68
CA LYS A 413 -29.99 -16.81 19.24
C LYS A 413 -30.42 -15.45 19.82
N PRO A 414 -30.20 -15.14 21.10
CA PRO A 414 -30.53 -13.81 21.62
C PRO A 414 -29.81 -12.65 20.89
N LEU A 415 -28.60 -12.86 20.40
CA LEU A 415 -27.87 -11.86 19.59
C LEU A 415 -28.43 -11.77 18.15
N THR A 416 -28.67 -12.92 17.51
CA THR A 416 -29.23 -12.94 16.15
C THR A 416 -30.66 -12.39 16.12
N ASP A 417 -31.49 -12.64 17.15
CA ASP A 417 -32.83 -12.04 17.26
C ASP A 417 -32.77 -10.48 17.30
N ILE A 418 -31.78 -9.94 17.99
CA ILE A 418 -31.57 -8.48 18.02
C ILE A 418 -31.11 -7.97 16.66
N ILE A 419 -30.16 -8.64 16.01
CA ILE A 419 -29.63 -8.25 14.69
C ILE A 419 -30.74 -8.31 13.65
N GLU A 420 -31.52 -9.37 13.61
CA GLU A 420 -32.54 -9.62 12.60
C GLU A 420 -33.87 -8.89 12.87
N GLY A 421 -34.12 -8.49 14.12
CA GLY A 421 -35.36 -7.86 14.54
C GLY A 421 -35.33 -6.33 14.60
N ASN A 422 -34.19 -5.70 14.39
CA ASN A 422 -34.04 -4.25 14.57
C ASN A 422 -33.36 -3.60 13.36
N SER A 423 -33.57 -2.30 13.22
CA SER A 423 -32.68 -1.42 12.47
C SER A 423 -31.65 -0.81 13.42
N PHE A 424 -30.51 -0.40 12.87
CA PHE A 424 -29.41 0.15 13.66
C PHE A 424 -28.96 1.49 13.10
N GLN A 425 -28.72 2.44 13.99
CA GLN A 425 -27.88 3.59 13.71
C GLN A 425 -26.43 3.18 13.93
N TRP A 426 -25.59 3.56 12.98
CA TRP A 426 -24.18 3.26 13.01
C TRP A 426 -23.38 4.56 13.01
N ASP A 427 -22.41 4.65 13.93
CA ASP A 427 -21.52 5.79 14.01
C ASP A 427 -20.19 5.37 14.65
N TYR A 428 -19.27 6.31 14.70
CA TYR A 428 -18.06 6.19 15.48
C TYR A 428 -18.31 6.63 16.93
N ASP A 429 -17.57 6.05 17.87
CA ASP A 429 -17.60 6.55 19.23
C ASP A 429 -17.07 8.01 19.28
N PRO A 430 -17.78 8.93 19.92
CA PRO A 430 -17.36 10.32 19.96
C PRO A 430 -16.10 10.59 20.77
N VAL A 431 -15.68 9.65 21.63
CA VAL A 431 -14.57 9.80 22.58
C VAL A 431 -13.45 8.81 22.29
N GLU A 432 -13.78 7.54 22.11
CA GLU A 432 -12.81 6.47 21.88
C GLU A 432 -12.52 6.31 20.38
N THR A 433 -11.26 6.37 20.02
CA THR A 433 -10.80 6.19 18.65
C THR A 433 -10.93 4.72 18.23
N ARG A 434 -11.23 4.47 16.95
CA ARG A 434 -11.40 3.12 16.37
C ARG A 434 -12.49 2.27 17.03
N ILE A 435 -13.49 2.92 17.60
CA ILE A 435 -14.67 2.24 18.14
C ILE A 435 -15.88 2.53 17.27
N ALA A 436 -16.49 1.45 16.77
CA ALA A 436 -17.81 1.46 16.15
C ALA A 436 -18.89 1.47 17.22
N VAL A 437 -19.97 2.19 16.98
CA VAL A 437 -21.17 2.20 17.82
C VAL A 437 -22.38 1.80 16.99
N LEU A 438 -23.03 0.70 17.37
CA LEU A 438 -24.27 0.23 16.77
C LEU A 438 -25.37 0.41 17.81
N LYS A 439 -26.32 1.29 17.52
CA LYS A 439 -27.47 1.52 18.39
C LYS A 439 -28.73 1.00 17.73
N SER A 440 -29.38 0.02 18.33
CA SER A 440 -30.66 -0.49 17.81
C SER A 440 -31.79 0.52 18.02
N ASN A 441 -32.70 0.60 17.04
CA ASN A 441 -33.92 1.41 17.12
C ASN A 441 -35.09 0.67 17.80
N GLY A 442 -34.84 -0.51 18.38
CA GLY A 442 -35.83 -1.33 19.06
C GLY A 442 -36.16 -0.84 20.48
N THR A 443 -37.14 -1.46 21.09
CA THR A 443 -37.54 -1.23 22.50
C THR A 443 -37.50 -2.55 23.26
N PRO A 444 -36.59 -2.72 24.23
CA PRO A 444 -35.53 -1.75 24.64
C PRO A 444 -34.43 -1.60 23.60
N SER A 445 -33.87 -0.40 23.51
CA SER A 445 -32.71 -0.14 22.66
C SER A 445 -31.47 -0.81 23.27
N ILE A 446 -30.64 -1.41 22.43
CA ILE A 446 -29.32 -1.90 22.80
C ILE A 446 -28.24 -1.15 22.04
N THR A 447 -27.16 -0.79 22.72
CA THR A 447 -25.98 -0.21 22.10
C THR A 447 -24.82 -1.21 22.19
N ILE A 448 -24.23 -1.52 21.06
CA ILE A 448 -23.08 -2.42 20.92
C ILE A 448 -21.89 -1.61 20.45
N LYS A 449 -20.78 -1.75 21.12
CA LYS A 449 -19.51 -1.15 20.67
C LYS A 449 -18.58 -2.22 20.13
N GLY A 450 -17.78 -1.87 19.13
CA GLY A 450 -16.81 -2.79 18.55
C GLY A 450 -15.53 -2.08 18.14
N VAL A 451 -14.38 -2.74 18.34
CA VAL A 451 -13.07 -2.24 17.88
C VAL A 451 -12.97 -2.48 16.39
N LEU A 452 -12.71 -1.41 15.63
CA LEU A 452 -12.51 -1.41 14.18
C LEU A 452 -11.17 -2.06 13.80
N PHE A 453 -11.16 -2.89 12.75
CA PHE A 453 -9.96 -3.53 12.19
C PHE A 453 -9.98 -3.62 10.67
#